data_b07c488510d892c945972bc314d5aa02
#
_entry.id   b07c488510d892c945972bc314d5aa02
#
_cell.length_a   1.000
_cell.length_b   1.000
_cell.length_c   1.000
_cell.angle_alpha   90.00
_cell.angle_beta   90.00
_cell.angle_gamma   90.00
#
_symmetry.space_group_name_H-M   'P 1'
#
loop_
_entity.id
_entity.type
_entity.pdbx_description
1 polymer ?
#
loop_
_entity_poly.entity_id
_entity_poly.type
_entity_poly.pdbx_seq_one_letter_code
_entity_poly.pdbx_strand_id
1 'polypeptide(L)'
;VGRGRLEYEPAMDRAATTLGYAPNVDIRDTIDYHRVMEEYKLGPNGGILTSLNLFTTKFDQVLQLVDKRAQELDFMVLDTPGQIELFTGSASGSIITDALATSMPTVLVYVVDTPRTTAPATFMSNMLYACSILYKARLPFVIVFNKIDVQSHDFALEWMHAFEAFQRALMAGHARDPSPYATSGALEPARAVAGGGA
;
A
#
# COMPACT_ATOMS: atom_id res chain seq x y z
N VAL A 1 -6.94 -21.62 -29.08
CA VAL A 1 -7.98 -20.58 -29.09
C VAL A 1 -7.74 -19.76 -27.83
N GLY A 2 -6.99 -18.65 -27.96
CA GLY A 2 -6.71 -17.74 -26.86
C GLY A 2 -8.00 -17.04 -26.44
N ARG A 3 -8.48 -17.27 -25.22
CA ARG A 3 -9.44 -16.38 -24.57
C ARG A 3 -8.69 -15.09 -24.31
N GLY A 4 -9.07 -14.01 -24.97
CA GLY A 4 -8.59 -12.68 -24.67
C GLY A 4 -8.91 -12.36 -23.20
N ARG A 5 -7.89 -12.06 -22.40
CA ARG A 5 -8.08 -11.47 -21.07
C ARG A 5 -8.79 -10.14 -21.27
N LEU A 6 -10.02 -10.06 -20.85
CA LEU A 6 -10.71 -8.79 -20.67
C LEU A 6 -10.39 -8.33 -19.24
N GLU A 7 -9.51 -7.36 -19.14
CA GLU A 7 -9.17 -6.68 -17.90
C GLU A 7 -10.06 -5.44 -17.81
N TYR A 8 -10.74 -5.30 -16.67
CA TYR A 8 -11.55 -4.12 -16.38
C TYR A 8 -10.83 -3.32 -15.30
N GLU A 9 -10.28 -2.18 -15.68
CA GLU A 9 -9.47 -1.33 -14.79
C GLU A 9 -10.19 -0.02 -14.48
N PRO A 10 -10.82 0.11 -13.30
CA PRO A 10 -11.22 1.41 -12.80
C PRO A 10 -10.00 2.10 -12.14
N ALA A 11 -9.58 3.23 -12.70
CA ALA A 11 -8.50 4.03 -12.16
C ALA A 11 -9.04 5.04 -11.15
N MET A 12 -8.48 5.04 -9.95
CA MET A 12 -8.78 6.00 -8.88
C MET A 12 -7.64 6.98 -8.62
N ASP A 13 -6.49 6.84 -9.28
CA ASP A 13 -5.38 7.76 -9.11
C ASP A 13 -5.56 9.02 -9.97
N ARG A 14 -5.91 10.12 -9.31
CA ARG A 14 -6.10 11.42 -9.93
C ARG A 14 -4.85 12.29 -10.00
N ALA A 15 -3.82 11.93 -9.26
CA ALA A 15 -2.55 12.65 -9.28
C ALA A 15 -1.74 12.36 -10.56
N ALA A 16 -2.03 11.25 -11.24
CA ALA A 16 -1.44 10.93 -12.53
C ALA A 16 -2.10 11.75 -13.64
N THR A 17 -1.38 12.67 -14.22
CA THR A 17 -1.81 13.46 -15.40
C THR A 17 -1.96 12.59 -16.65
N THR A 18 -1.22 11.48 -16.74
CA THR A 18 -1.29 10.49 -17.82
C THR A 18 -1.17 9.10 -17.24
N LEU A 19 -2.18 8.27 -17.49
CA LEU A 19 -2.10 6.83 -17.22
C LEU A 19 -1.37 6.15 -18.37
N GLY A 20 -0.54 5.17 -18.08
CA GLY A 20 0.14 4.36 -19.09
C GLY A 20 -0.80 3.38 -19.83
N TYR A 21 -2.05 3.35 -19.46
CA TYR A 21 -3.10 2.48 -19.98
C TYR A 21 -4.45 3.24 -20.04
N ALA A 22 -5.43 2.68 -20.81
CA ALA A 22 -6.77 3.23 -20.90
C ALA A 22 -7.71 2.48 -19.95
N PRO A 23 -8.12 3.08 -18.81
CA PRO A 23 -9.04 2.44 -17.88
C PRO A 23 -10.44 2.30 -18.49
N ASN A 24 -11.18 1.27 -18.09
CA ASN A 24 -12.57 1.09 -18.53
C ASN A 24 -13.53 2.03 -17.80
N VAL A 25 -13.24 2.32 -16.55
CA VAL A 25 -13.92 3.32 -15.72
C VAL A 25 -12.88 4.19 -15.06
N ASP A 26 -12.98 5.49 -15.25
CA ASP A 26 -12.09 6.47 -14.63
C ASP A 26 -12.89 7.36 -13.70
N ILE A 27 -12.41 7.53 -12.47
CA ILE A 27 -13.01 8.45 -11.50
C ILE A 27 -13.05 9.89 -12.06
N ARG A 28 -12.09 10.25 -12.94
CA ARG A 28 -12.01 11.57 -13.59
C ARG A 28 -13.19 11.85 -14.52
N ASP A 29 -13.87 10.82 -15.03
CA ASP A 29 -15.06 11.00 -15.86
C ASP A 29 -16.28 11.46 -15.07
N THR A 30 -16.29 11.20 -13.76
CA THR A 30 -17.42 11.51 -12.87
C THR A 30 -17.16 12.67 -11.93
N ILE A 31 -15.90 12.94 -11.59
CA ILE A 31 -15.51 13.94 -10.60
C ILE A 31 -14.33 14.74 -11.13
N ASP A 32 -14.51 16.06 -11.23
CA ASP A 32 -13.43 17.00 -11.55
C ASP A 32 -12.64 17.34 -10.28
N TYR A 33 -11.42 16.81 -10.19
CA TYR A 33 -10.53 17.02 -9.05
C TYR A 33 -10.15 18.49 -8.83
N HIS A 34 -9.87 19.23 -9.90
CA HIS A 34 -9.49 20.63 -9.79
C HIS A 34 -10.63 21.47 -9.28
N ARG A 35 -11.84 21.23 -9.80
CA ARG A 35 -13.05 21.89 -9.33
C ARG A 35 -13.33 21.57 -7.85
N VAL A 36 -13.12 20.33 -7.41
CA VAL A 36 -13.26 19.94 -5.99
C VAL A 36 -12.29 20.74 -5.12
N MET A 37 -11.02 20.85 -5.53
CA MET A 37 -10.04 21.62 -4.77
C MET A 37 -10.40 23.11 -4.68
N GLU A 38 -10.86 23.71 -5.77
CA GLU A 38 -11.26 25.12 -5.81
C GLU A 38 -12.51 25.39 -4.95
N GLU A 39 -13.56 24.57 -5.15
CA GLU A 39 -14.84 24.75 -4.47
C GLU A 39 -14.75 24.59 -2.96
N TYR A 40 -13.98 23.59 -2.51
CA TYR A 40 -13.80 23.29 -1.09
C TYR A 40 -12.53 23.91 -0.49
N LYS A 41 -11.75 24.67 -1.27
CA LYS A 41 -10.47 25.31 -0.85
C LYS A 41 -9.49 24.31 -0.23
N LEU A 42 -9.32 23.17 -0.87
CA LEU A 42 -8.53 22.05 -0.37
C LEU A 42 -7.14 22.01 -1.04
N GLY A 43 -6.13 21.56 -0.28
CA GLY A 43 -4.87 21.13 -0.84
C GLY A 43 -4.97 19.76 -1.54
N PRO A 44 -3.89 19.29 -2.19
CA PRO A 44 -3.90 18.06 -3.01
C PRO A 44 -4.47 16.83 -2.29
N ASN A 45 -4.00 16.53 -1.08
CA ASN A 45 -4.45 15.36 -0.32
C ASN A 45 -5.92 15.47 0.09
N GLY A 46 -6.37 16.66 0.50
CA GLY A 46 -7.78 16.92 0.80
C GLY A 46 -8.65 16.78 -0.44
N GLY A 47 -8.16 17.25 -1.60
CA GLY A 47 -8.84 17.09 -2.88
C GLY A 47 -9.01 15.63 -3.28
N ILE A 48 -7.98 14.78 -3.13
CA ILE A 48 -8.04 13.34 -3.41
C ILE A 48 -9.06 12.68 -2.47
N LEU A 49 -8.98 12.92 -1.16
CA LEU A 49 -9.88 12.34 -0.18
C LEU A 49 -11.34 12.72 -0.42
N THR A 50 -11.60 14.01 -0.69
CA THR A 50 -12.95 14.49 -0.98
C THR A 50 -13.49 13.92 -2.29
N SER A 51 -12.65 13.83 -3.33
CA SER A 51 -13.01 13.17 -4.58
C SER A 51 -13.35 11.70 -4.38
N LEU A 52 -12.58 10.99 -3.56
CA LEU A 52 -12.86 9.58 -3.21
C LEU A 52 -14.19 9.45 -2.43
N ASN A 53 -14.47 10.37 -1.50
CA ASN A 53 -15.74 10.40 -0.77
C ASN A 53 -16.94 10.61 -1.73
N LEU A 54 -16.83 11.55 -2.66
CA LEU A 54 -17.87 11.80 -3.66
C LEU A 54 -18.04 10.60 -4.60
N PHE A 55 -16.93 9.96 -5.00
CA PHE A 55 -16.98 8.77 -5.84
C PHE A 55 -17.67 7.61 -5.13
N THR A 56 -17.42 7.41 -3.85
CA THR A 56 -18.02 6.34 -3.04
C THR A 56 -19.55 6.44 -3.04
N THR A 57 -20.12 7.64 -3.09
CA THR A 57 -21.58 7.82 -3.20
C THR A 57 -22.19 7.31 -4.51
N LYS A 58 -21.36 7.13 -5.54
CA LYS A 58 -21.75 6.64 -6.87
C LYS A 58 -21.21 5.23 -7.16
N PHE A 59 -20.54 4.62 -6.20
CA PHE A 59 -19.86 3.35 -6.42
C PHE A 59 -20.79 2.19 -6.78
N ASP A 60 -22.03 2.24 -6.32
CA ASP A 60 -23.07 1.27 -6.73
C ASP A 60 -23.28 1.26 -8.24
N GLN A 61 -23.14 2.39 -8.92
CA GLN A 61 -23.26 2.46 -10.39
C GLN A 61 -22.07 1.75 -11.05
N VAL A 62 -20.89 1.84 -10.48
CA VAL A 62 -19.70 1.11 -10.94
C VAL A 62 -19.90 -0.39 -10.77
N LEU A 63 -20.39 -0.84 -9.61
CA LEU A 63 -20.72 -2.24 -9.39
C LEU A 63 -21.73 -2.78 -10.38
N GLN A 64 -22.80 -2.02 -10.69
CA GLN A 64 -23.78 -2.40 -11.71
C GLN A 64 -23.16 -2.54 -13.12
N LEU A 65 -22.19 -1.69 -13.46
CA LEU A 65 -21.46 -1.81 -14.73
C LEU A 65 -20.57 -3.06 -14.76
N VAL A 66 -19.94 -3.37 -13.67
CA VAL A 66 -19.12 -4.58 -13.50
C VAL A 66 -19.99 -5.82 -13.61
N ASP A 67 -21.11 -5.87 -12.88
CA ASP A 67 -22.04 -7.01 -12.87
C ASP A 67 -22.58 -7.33 -14.28
N LYS A 68 -22.89 -6.31 -15.08
CA LYS A 68 -23.33 -6.48 -16.46
C LYS A 68 -22.28 -7.16 -17.36
N ARG A 69 -21.01 -7.01 -17.04
CA ARG A 69 -19.88 -7.56 -17.80
C ARG A 69 -19.22 -8.76 -17.12
N ALA A 70 -19.61 -9.08 -15.88
CA ALA A 70 -18.97 -10.11 -15.07
C ALA A 70 -18.87 -11.48 -15.75
N GLN A 71 -19.83 -11.82 -16.62
CA GLN A 71 -19.81 -13.08 -17.38
C GLN A 71 -18.78 -13.10 -18.52
N GLU A 72 -18.31 -11.94 -18.95
CA GLU A 72 -17.33 -11.76 -20.04
C GLU A 72 -15.92 -11.57 -19.51
N LEU A 73 -15.76 -11.32 -18.19
CA LEU A 73 -14.50 -10.96 -17.55
C LEU A 73 -13.93 -12.12 -16.76
N ASP A 74 -12.65 -12.39 -16.94
CA ASP A 74 -11.89 -13.31 -16.07
C ASP A 74 -11.47 -12.60 -14.77
N PHE A 75 -11.07 -11.33 -14.84
CA PHE A 75 -10.61 -10.51 -13.71
C PHE A 75 -11.07 -9.07 -13.85
N MET A 76 -11.32 -8.44 -12.71
CA MET A 76 -11.43 -6.99 -12.56
C MET A 76 -10.24 -6.50 -11.71
N VAL A 77 -9.51 -5.51 -12.20
CA VAL A 77 -8.40 -4.88 -11.47
C VAL A 77 -8.84 -3.47 -11.07
N LEU A 78 -8.83 -3.20 -9.77
CA LEU A 78 -9.09 -1.87 -9.20
C LEU A 78 -7.76 -1.20 -8.86
N ASP A 79 -7.42 -0.14 -9.59
CA ASP A 79 -6.25 0.69 -9.30
C ASP A 79 -6.59 1.76 -8.27
N THR A 80 -5.83 1.82 -7.18
CA THR A 80 -6.07 2.73 -6.04
C THR A 80 -5.19 3.98 -6.15
N PRO A 81 -5.52 5.08 -5.43
CA PRO A 81 -4.65 6.25 -5.36
C PRO A 81 -3.22 5.88 -4.98
N GLY A 82 -2.23 6.50 -5.63
CA GLY A 82 -0.80 6.24 -5.39
C GLY A 82 -0.34 6.53 -3.97
N GLN A 83 -1.04 7.43 -3.26
CA GLN A 83 -0.88 7.60 -1.81
C GLN A 83 -1.80 6.60 -1.09
N ILE A 84 -1.24 5.44 -0.80
CA ILE A 84 -1.97 4.30 -0.23
C ILE A 84 -2.72 4.64 1.07
N GLU A 85 -2.21 5.58 1.87
CA GLU A 85 -2.82 6.02 3.12
C GLU A 85 -4.17 6.70 2.89
N LEU A 86 -4.34 7.39 1.77
CA LEU A 86 -5.60 8.07 1.44
C LEU A 86 -6.72 7.07 1.13
N PHE A 87 -6.36 5.89 0.64
CA PHE A 87 -7.33 4.81 0.43
C PHE A 87 -7.50 3.96 1.68
N THR A 88 -6.44 3.36 2.19
CA THR A 88 -6.50 2.41 3.32
C THR A 88 -6.84 3.06 4.65
N GLY A 89 -6.58 4.37 4.81
CA GLY A 89 -6.87 5.16 6.00
C GLY A 89 -8.25 5.82 5.98
N SER A 90 -8.97 5.82 4.85
CA SER A 90 -10.25 6.52 4.69
C SER A 90 -11.45 5.60 4.91
N ALA A 91 -12.57 6.19 5.34
CA ALA A 91 -13.85 5.49 5.42
C ALA A 91 -14.33 5.07 4.01
N SER A 92 -14.10 5.90 3.00
CA SER A 92 -14.47 5.62 1.62
C SER A 92 -13.73 4.40 1.05
N GLY A 93 -12.43 4.28 1.32
CA GLY A 93 -11.68 3.09 0.91
C GLY A 93 -12.21 1.83 1.56
N SER A 94 -12.57 1.88 2.85
CA SER A 94 -13.20 0.74 3.53
C SER A 94 -14.55 0.38 2.92
N ILE A 95 -15.41 1.37 2.65
CA ILE A 95 -16.74 1.15 2.05
C ILE A 95 -16.61 0.51 0.66
N ILE A 96 -15.70 1.01 -0.18
CA ILE A 96 -15.43 0.46 -1.51
C ILE A 96 -14.95 -0.99 -1.41
N THR A 97 -13.99 -1.25 -0.50
CA THR A 97 -13.44 -2.59 -0.29
C THR A 97 -14.51 -3.57 0.20
N ASP A 98 -15.35 -3.17 1.15
CA ASP A 98 -16.43 -3.99 1.70
C ASP A 98 -17.52 -4.26 0.64
N ALA A 99 -17.85 -3.26 -0.16
CA ALA A 99 -18.83 -3.40 -1.26
C ALA A 99 -18.35 -4.41 -2.32
N LEU A 100 -17.07 -4.33 -2.71
CA LEU A 100 -16.45 -5.30 -3.62
C LEU A 100 -16.44 -6.71 -3.03
N ALA A 101 -15.97 -6.84 -1.77
CA ALA A 101 -15.89 -8.14 -1.09
C ALA A 101 -17.24 -8.81 -0.89
N THR A 102 -18.32 -8.01 -0.79
CA THR A 102 -19.69 -8.51 -0.68
C THR A 102 -20.24 -8.96 -2.03
N SER A 103 -19.87 -8.25 -3.11
CA SER A 103 -20.41 -8.49 -4.44
C SER A 103 -19.69 -9.60 -5.20
N MET A 104 -18.37 -9.76 -4.97
CA MET A 104 -17.54 -10.70 -5.74
C MET A 104 -16.32 -11.20 -4.94
N PRO A 105 -15.74 -12.37 -5.31
CA PRO A 105 -14.48 -12.84 -4.74
C PRO A 105 -13.38 -11.78 -4.94
N THR A 106 -12.86 -11.25 -3.85
CA THR A 106 -11.92 -10.13 -3.86
C THR A 106 -10.62 -10.51 -3.18
N VAL A 107 -9.49 -10.11 -3.75
CA VAL A 107 -8.15 -10.26 -3.20
C VAL A 107 -7.44 -8.92 -3.21
N LEU A 108 -6.74 -8.60 -2.12
CA LEU A 108 -5.87 -7.44 -2.05
C LEU A 108 -4.47 -7.80 -2.54
N VAL A 109 -3.96 -6.97 -3.44
CA VAL A 109 -2.60 -7.09 -3.97
C VAL A 109 -1.77 -5.91 -3.48
N TYR A 110 -0.78 -6.19 -2.63
CA TYR A 110 0.15 -5.20 -2.11
C TYR A 110 1.44 -5.25 -2.92
N VAL A 111 1.69 -4.19 -3.69
CA VAL A 111 2.84 -4.14 -4.60
C VAL A 111 4.01 -3.44 -3.93
N VAL A 112 5.13 -4.14 -3.81
CA VAL A 112 6.39 -3.67 -3.20
C VAL A 112 7.38 -3.30 -4.30
N ASP A 113 7.96 -2.11 -4.23
CA ASP A 113 9.09 -1.71 -5.07
C ASP A 113 10.37 -2.40 -4.54
N THR A 114 10.77 -3.49 -5.16
CA THR A 114 11.88 -4.33 -4.70
C THR A 114 13.21 -3.57 -4.59
N PRO A 115 13.63 -2.77 -5.59
CA PRO A 115 14.85 -1.97 -5.50
C PRO A 115 14.90 -1.03 -4.29
N ARG A 116 13.74 -0.47 -3.91
CA ARG A 116 13.66 0.46 -2.76
C ARG A 116 13.55 -0.25 -1.41
N THR A 117 13.42 -1.58 -1.41
CA THR A 117 13.14 -2.38 -0.19
C THR A 117 14.34 -3.21 0.26
N THR A 118 15.51 -3.01 -0.34
CA THR A 118 16.75 -3.76 -0.05
C THR A 118 17.33 -3.49 1.33
N ALA A 119 17.02 -2.34 1.94
CA ALA A 119 17.42 -2.04 3.30
C ALA A 119 16.51 -2.78 4.32
N PRO A 120 17.07 -3.50 5.32
CA PRO A 120 16.28 -4.28 6.27
C PRO A 120 15.23 -3.47 7.02
N ALA A 121 15.54 -2.23 7.41
CA ALA A 121 14.58 -1.33 8.06
C ALA A 121 13.41 -0.97 7.16
N THR A 122 13.67 -0.68 5.88
CA THR A 122 12.63 -0.39 4.88
C THR A 122 11.77 -1.62 4.59
N PHE A 123 12.41 -2.80 4.48
CA PHE A 123 11.69 -4.06 4.34
C PHE A 123 10.72 -4.29 5.51
N MET A 124 11.21 -4.14 6.75
CA MET A 124 10.38 -4.31 7.94
C MET A 124 9.21 -3.31 7.95
N SER A 125 9.46 -2.04 7.62
CA SER A 125 8.41 -1.01 7.55
C SER A 125 7.34 -1.37 6.54
N ASN A 126 7.73 -1.85 5.34
CA ASN A 126 6.78 -2.31 4.32
C ASN A 126 5.97 -3.52 4.79
N MET A 127 6.60 -4.49 5.47
CA MET A 127 5.90 -5.68 5.99
C MET A 127 4.93 -5.32 7.11
N LEU A 128 5.32 -4.43 8.02
CA LEU A 128 4.43 -3.94 9.08
C LEU A 128 3.23 -3.18 8.49
N TYR A 129 3.47 -2.40 7.43
CA TYR A 129 2.41 -1.69 6.74
C TYR A 129 1.45 -2.67 6.04
N ALA A 130 1.99 -3.66 5.32
CA ALA A 130 1.21 -4.73 4.71
C ALA A 130 0.36 -5.49 5.74
N CYS A 131 0.94 -5.84 6.89
CA CYS A 131 0.21 -6.48 8.00
C CYS A 131 -0.92 -5.59 8.53
N SER A 132 -0.71 -4.27 8.62
CA SER A 132 -1.75 -3.34 9.08
C SER A 132 -2.94 -3.30 8.12
N ILE A 133 -2.68 -3.32 6.81
CA ILE A 133 -3.73 -3.37 5.78
C ILE A 133 -4.48 -4.71 5.84
N LEU A 134 -3.75 -5.81 5.89
CA LEU A 134 -4.33 -7.16 6.01
C LEU A 134 -5.27 -7.24 7.22
N TYR A 135 -4.83 -6.74 8.36
CA TYR A 135 -5.61 -6.77 9.59
C TYR A 135 -6.89 -5.91 9.50
N LYS A 136 -6.81 -4.75 8.84
CA LYS A 136 -7.96 -3.86 8.62
C LYS A 136 -8.95 -4.44 7.62
N ALA A 137 -8.48 -4.86 6.47
CA ALA A 137 -9.33 -5.27 5.36
C ALA A 137 -9.92 -6.67 5.56
N ARG A 138 -9.22 -7.58 6.25
CA ARG A 138 -9.63 -8.97 6.49
C ARG A 138 -9.97 -9.74 5.21
N LEU A 139 -9.32 -9.41 4.11
CA LEU A 139 -9.47 -10.07 2.81
C LEU A 139 -8.26 -10.95 2.52
N PRO A 140 -8.39 -11.92 1.61
CA PRO A 140 -7.23 -12.60 1.04
C PRO A 140 -6.21 -11.58 0.54
N PHE A 141 -4.94 -11.82 0.80
CA PHE A 141 -3.88 -10.83 0.63
C PHE A 141 -2.68 -11.45 -0.08
N VAL A 142 -2.17 -10.79 -1.10
CA VAL A 142 -0.98 -11.20 -1.85
C VAL A 142 0.04 -10.07 -1.85
N ILE A 143 1.29 -10.38 -1.51
CA ILE A 143 2.40 -9.45 -1.65
C ILE A 143 3.10 -9.73 -2.97
N VAL A 144 3.29 -8.70 -3.78
CA VAL A 144 3.98 -8.77 -5.06
C VAL A 144 5.26 -7.95 -5.00
N PHE A 145 6.40 -8.59 -5.16
CA PHE A 145 7.69 -7.91 -5.34
C PHE A 145 7.85 -7.53 -6.81
N ASN A 146 7.68 -6.25 -7.11
CA ASN A 146 7.75 -5.70 -8.47
C ASN A 146 9.18 -5.24 -8.81
N LYS A 147 9.49 -5.09 -10.10
CA LYS A 147 10.80 -4.66 -10.63
C LYS A 147 11.93 -5.65 -10.30
N ILE A 148 11.62 -6.94 -10.34
CA ILE A 148 12.61 -8.00 -10.09
C ILE A 148 13.64 -8.14 -11.20
N ASP A 149 13.40 -7.54 -12.36
CA ASP A 149 14.35 -7.32 -13.44
C ASP A 149 15.50 -6.37 -13.06
N VAL A 150 15.24 -5.42 -12.15
CA VAL A 150 16.23 -4.46 -11.64
C VAL A 150 16.94 -4.99 -10.39
N GLN A 151 16.22 -5.62 -9.48
CA GLN A 151 16.71 -6.12 -8.21
C GLN A 151 16.06 -7.46 -7.87
N SER A 152 16.87 -8.53 -7.66
CA SER A 152 16.34 -9.81 -7.20
C SER A 152 15.62 -9.68 -5.86
N HIS A 153 14.55 -10.45 -5.71
CA HIS A 153 13.74 -10.53 -4.50
C HIS A 153 14.22 -11.63 -3.52
N ASP A 154 15.31 -12.34 -3.81
CA ASP A 154 15.78 -13.47 -3.01
C ASP A 154 16.04 -13.11 -1.56
N PHE A 155 16.58 -11.90 -1.30
CA PHE A 155 16.76 -11.38 0.06
C PHE A 155 15.45 -11.32 0.84
N ALA A 156 14.37 -10.92 0.18
CA ALA A 156 13.06 -10.80 0.82
C ALA A 156 12.51 -12.16 1.21
N LEU A 157 12.64 -13.17 0.34
CA LEU A 157 12.25 -14.54 0.63
C LEU A 157 13.10 -15.12 1.78
N GLU A 158 14.42 -14.90 1.76
CA GLU A 158 15.31 -15.33 2.85
C GLU A 158 14.87 -14.71 4.19
N TRP A 159 14.61 -13.40 4.21
CA TRP A 159 14.21 -12.70 5.45
C TRP A 159 12.82 -13.09 5.94
N MET A 160 11.92 -13.47 5.05
CA MET A 160 10.59 -13.95 5.42
C MET A 160 10.63 -15.38 6.00
N HIS A 161 11.56 -16.22 5.55
CA HIS A 161 11.68 -17.60 5.99
C HIS A 161 12.66 -17.81 7.15
N ALA A 162 13.68 -16.95 7.27
CA ALA A 162 14.74 -17.08 8.27
C ALA A 162 14.92 -15.77 9.05
N PHE A 163 14.28 -15.70 10.22
CA PHE A 163 14.34 -14.51 11.08
C PHE A 163 15.78 -14.16 11.47
N GLU A 164 16.65 -15.14 11.71
CA GLU A 164 18.06 -14.91 12.05
C GLU A 164 18.83 -14.23 10.91
N ALA A 165 18.49 -14.55 9.64
CA ALA A 165 19.09 -13.88 8.48
C ALA A 165 18.68 -12.40 8.43
N PHE A 166 17.42 -12.11 8.66
CA PHE A 166 16.92 -10.74 8.77
C PHE A 166 17.60 -9.98 9.91
N GLN A 167 17.70 -10.57 11.11
CA GLN A 167 18.33 -9.95 12.26
C GLN A 167 19.81 -9.62 12.02
N ARG A 168 20.58 -10.54 11.39
CA ARG A 168 21.97 -10.28 10.99
C ARG A 168 22.08 -9.13 10.01
N ALA A 169 21.20 -9.07 9.01
CA ALA A 169 21.17 -7.99 8.02
C ALA A 169 20.85 -6.65 8.68
N LEU A 170 19.92 -6.62 9.63
CA LEU A 170 19.56 -5.42 10.38
C LEU A 170 20.73 -4.90 11.21
N MET A 171 21.44 -5.78 11.93
CA MET A 171 22.63 -5.41 12.74
C MET A 171 23.77 -4.91 11.85
N ALA A 172 24.00 -5.56 10.69
CA ALA A 172 25.01 -5.11 9.73
C ALA A 172 24.67 -3.74 9.11
N GLY A 173 23.39 -3.46 8.89
CA GLY A 173 22.90 -2.17 8.41
C GLY A 173 23.16 -1.04 9.44
N HIS A 174 22.89 -1.28 10.72
CA HIS A 174 23.15 -0.31 11.79
C HIS A 174 24.65 -0.03 11.97
N ALA A 175 25.52 -1.01 11.75
CA ALA A 175 26.97 -0.82 11.84
C ALA A 175 27.54 0.06 10.71
N ARG A 176 26.85 0.13 9.56
CA ARG A 176 27.26 0.96 8.41
C ARG A 176 26.76 2.40 8.47
N ASP A 177 25.65 2.62 9.16
CA ASP A 177 25.05 3.95 9.34
C ASP A 177 24.63 4.12 10.81
N PRO A 178 25.59 4.42 11.72
CA PRO A 178 25.30 4.68 13.11
C PRO A 178 24.50 6.00 13.20
N SER A 179 23.19 5.90 13.30
CA SER A 179 22.34 7.05 13.58
C SER A 179 22.84 7.79 14.81
N PRO A 180 23.00 9.13 14.78
CA PRO A 180 23.45 9.91 15.94
C PRO A 180 22.54 9.80 17.17
N TYR A 181 21.36 9.19 17.02
CA TYR A 181 20.42 8.92 18.12
C TYR A 181 20.60 7.55 18.80
N ALA A 182 21.48 6.68 18.32
CA ALA A 182 21.71 5.35 18.90
C ALA A 182 22.59 5.34 20.16
N THR A 183 23.22 6.46 20.48
CA THR A 183 24.18 6.55 21.62
C THR A 183 23.61 7.03 22.95
N SER A 184 22.31 7.39 23.02
CA SER A 184 21.69 7.89 24.26
C SER A 184 21.00 6.83 25.13
N GLY A 185 21.13 5.54 24.82
CA GLY A 185 20.47 4.43 25.52
C GLY A 185 21.43 3.41 26.19
N ALA A 186 22.72 3.65 26.18
CA ALA A 186 23.63 2.81 26.99
C ALA A 186 23.48 3.20 28.47
N LEU A 187 22.68 2.44 29.19
CA LEU A 187 22.72 2.43 30.67
C LEU A 187 24.15 2.13 31.08
N GLU A 188 24.84 3.14 31.61
CA GLU A 188 26.08 2.91 32.34
C GLU A 188 25.84 1.91 33.51
N PRO A 189 26.63 0.86 33.63
CA PRO A 189 26.51 -0.02 34.79
C PRO A 189 26.80 0.82 36.05
N ALA A 190 25.86 0.81 36.99
CA ALA A 190 25.97 1.46 38.28
C ALA A 190 27.31 1.10 38.93
N ARG A 191 28.19 2.09 39.06
CA ARG A 191 29.45 1.97 39.76
C ARG A 191 29.13 1.69 41.22
N ALA A 192 29.43 0.47 41.68
CA ALA A 192 29.32 0.10 43.08
C ALA A 192 30.21 1.04 43.90
N VAL A 193 29.59 1.83 44.74
CA VAL A 193 30.28 2.62 45.76
C VAL A 193 30.74 1.63 46.83
N ALA A 194 32.00 1.21 46.74
CA ALA A 194 32.66 0.50 47.85
C ALA A 194 32.84 1.48 48.99
N GLY A 195 32.06 1.28 50.04
CA GLY A 195 32.27 1.94 51.30
C GLY A 195 33.61 1.52 51.90
N GLY A 196 34.51 2.47 52.10
CA GLY A 196 35.68 2.33 52.93
C GLY A 196 35.44 3.05 54.27
N GLY A 197 35.23 2.28 55.32
CA GLY A 197 35.25 2.78 56.66
C GLY A 197 36.69 2.87 57.19
N ALA A 198 36.97 3.88 57.96
CA ALA A 198 37.82 3.91 59.13
C ALA A 198 37.52 5.24 59.84
#